data_5fcb218d93016662d03d65af1143a842
#
_entry.id   5fcb218d93016662d03d65af1143a842
#
_cell.length_a   1.000
_cell.length_b   1.000
_cell.length_c   1.000
_cell.angle_alpha   90.00
_cell.angle_beta   90.00
_cell.angle_gamma   90.00
#
_symmetry.space_group_name_H-M   'P 1'
#
loop_
_entity.id
_entity.type
_entity.pdbx_description
1 polymer ?
#
loop_
_entity_poly.entity_id
_entity_poly.type
_entity_poly.pdbx_seq_one_letter_code
_entity_poly.pdbx_strand_id
1 'polypeptide(L)'
;WVGSSLVLIVTFFAAVPLGIAAGVYLEEYAKKNWFSDLIEINVTNLAGVPSIIYGLLALGLFVYGFGLGQTILTAGLTLALLMLPIVIVATREAIRAIPIHIREAAYAVGATKWQVSLHHVIQYSYGGILTGVIIGMARAIGETAPVITIGALTFIAFLPPSPVGLEPPFINFEWLEAGFTVLPIQMFNW
;
A
#
# COMPACT_ATOMS: atom_id res chain seq x y z
N TRP A 1 -10.72 -12.86 11.63
CA TRP A 1 -9.50 -12.12 11.97
C TRP A 1 -8.28 -12.58 11.15
N VAL A 2 -8.02 -13.88 11.06
CA VAL A 2 -6.84 -14.42 10.37
C VAL A 2 -6.77 -13.96 8.92
N GLY A 3 -7.83 -14.16 8.12
CA GLY A 3 -7.86 -13.73 6.72
C GLY A 3 -7.64 -12.24 6.54
N SER A 4 -8.28 -11.39 7.36
CA SER A 4 -8.06 -9.94 7.33
C SER A 4 -6.60 -9.58 7.65
N SER A 5 -6.00 -10.20 8.66
CA SER A 5 -4.61 -9.94 9.04
C SER A 5 -3.64 -10.33 7.92
N LEU A 6 -3.85 -11.48 7.27
CA LEU A 6 -3.00 -11.94 6.17
C LEU A 6 -3.13 -11.02 4.94
N VAL A 7 -4.35 -10.63 4.57
CA VAL A 7 -4.58 -9.66 3.48
C VAL A 7 -3.89 -8.33 3.79
N LEU A 8 -4.00 -7.83 5.03
CA LEU A 8 -3.35 -6.59 5.44
C LEU A 8 -1.82 -6.66 5.43
N ILE A 9 -1.23 -7.81 5.77
CA ILE A 9 0.22 -8.04 5.65
C ILE A 9 0.66 -7.87 4.20
N VAL A 10 -0.03 -8.53 3.25
CA VAL A 10 0.28 -8.37 1.82
C VAL A 10 0.11 -6.92 1.38
N THR A 11 -1.00 -6.28 1.77
CA THR A 11 -1.28 -4.87 1.46
C THR A 11 -0.17 -3.96 1.96
N PHE A 12 0.26 -4.14 3.22
CA PHE A 12 1.33 -3.35 3.84
C PHE A 12 2.64 -3.48 3.08
N PHE A 13 3.11 -4.71 2.86
CA PHE A 13 4.40 -4.94 2.19
C PHE A 13 4.40 -4.53 0.72
N ALA A 14 3.25 -4.56 0.05
CA ALA A 14 3.14 -4.08 -1.33
C ALA A 14 3.00 -2.54 -1.41
N ALA A 15 2.11 -1.94 -0.61
CA ALA A 15 1.78 -0.51 -0.76
C ALA A 15 2.77 0.42 -0.06
N VAL A 16 3.21 0.09 1.17
CA VAL A 16 3.97 1.04 2.00
C VAL A 16 5.35 1.31 1.42
N PRO A 17 6.20 0.30 1.12
CA PRO A 17 7.52 0.56 0.56
C PRO A 17 7.45 1.27 -0.79
N LEU A 18 6.55 0.84 -1.67
CA LEU A 18 6.39 1.43 -3.00
C LEU A 18 5.84 2.86 -2.91
N GLY A 19 4.85 3.09 -2.04
CA GLY A 19 4.24 4.41 -1.85
C GLY A 19 5.22 5.43 -1.27
N ILE A 20 6.01 5.04 -0.26
CA ILE A 20 7.05 5.90 0.31
C ILE A 20 8.14 6.16 -0.72
N ALA A 21 8.64 5.13 -1.40
CA ALA A 21 9.68 5.29 -2.42
C ALA A 21 9.23 6.21 -3.55
N ALA A 22 8.00 6.04 -4.05
CA ALA A 22 7.42 6.91 -5.08
C ALA A 22 7.24 8.35 -4.58
N GLY A 23 6.73 8.55 -3.36
CA GLY A 23 6.56 9.87 -2.75
C GLY A 23 7.88 10.61 -2.58
N VAL A 24 8.90 9.93 -2.06
CA VAL A 24 10.26 10.48 -1.93
C VAL A 24 10.86 10.80 -3.30
N TYR A 25 10.72 9.90 -4.26
CA TYR A 25 11.23 10.13 -5.62
C TYR A 25 10.59 11.36 -6.27
N LEU A 26 9.28 11.47 -6.20
CA LEU A 26 8.52 12.57 -6.81
C LEU A 26 8.86 13.93 -6.17
N GLU A 27 9.12 13.98 -4.86
CA GLU A 27 9.37 15.24 -4.17
C GLU A 27 10.85 15.65 -4.21
N GLU A 28 11.79 14.70 -4.07
CA GLU A 28 13.22 15.00 -3.94
C GLU A 28 14.00 14.87 -5.26
N TYR A 29 13.60 13.93 -6.14
CA TYR A 29 14.40 13.58 -7.32
C TYR A 29 13.75 13.95 -8.64
N ALA A 30 12.43 13.98 -8.73
CA ALA A 30 11.75 14.30 -9.98
C ALA A 30 12.06 15.73 -10.42
N LYS A 31 12.34 15.90 -11.70
CA LYS A 31 12.50 17.24 -12.28
C LYS A 31 11.13 17.90 -12.38
N LYS A 32 11.03 19.17 -12.00
CA LYS A 32 9.80 19.95 -12.19
C LYS A 32 9.59 20.19 -13.69
N ASN A 33 8.80 19.34 -14.29
CA ASN A 33 8.40 19.42 -15.70
C ASN A 33 6.95 18.95 -15.84
N TRP A 34 6.33 19.22 -16.98
CA TRP A 34 4.93 18.87 -17.27
C TRP A 34 4.63 17.37 -17.04
N PHE A 35 5.61 16.49 -17.22
CA PHE A 35 5.45 15.04 -17.02
C PHE A 35 5.32 14.71 -15.53
N SER A 36 6.11 15.35 -14.67
CA SER A 36 5.98 15.19 -13.21
C SER A 36 4.65 15.73 -12.70
N ASP A 37 4.20 16.87 -13.26
CA ASP A 37 2.91 17.46 -12.92
C ASP A 37 1.76 16.53 -13.35
N LEU A 38 1.88 15.90 -14.52
CA LEU A 38 0.90 14.91 -15.01
C LEU A 38 0.82 13.70 -14.07
N ILE A 39 1.95 13.17 -13.61
CA ILE A 39 1.98 12.07 -12.64
C ILE A 39 1.31 12.50 -11.33
N GLU A 40 1.62 13.68 -10.83
CA GLU A 40 1.05 14.22 -9.59
C GLU A 40 -0.47 14.31 -9.66
N ILE A 41 -0.99 14.89 -10.74
CA ILE A 41 -2.43 15.01 -10.99
C ILE A 41 -3.07 13.61 -11.06
N ASN A 42 -2.45 12.66 -11.75
CA ASN A 42 -2.99 11.30 -11.85
C ASN A 42 -3.00 10.59 -10.51
N VAL A 43 -1.92 10.66 -9.72
CA VAL A 43 -1.86 10.05 -8.37
C VAL A 43 -2.95 10.64 -7.47
N THR A 44 -3.16 11.96 -7.51
CA THR A 44 -4.20 12.63 -6.73
C THR A 44 -5.59 12.21 -7.18
N ASN A 45 -5.83 12.11 -8.49
CA ASN A 45 -7.11 11.68 -9.05
C ASN A 45 -7.42 10.22 -8.71
N LEU A 46 -6.41 9.33 -8.70
CA LEU A 46 -6.58 7.94 -8.30
C LEU A 46 -7.11 7.79 -6.87
N ALA A 47 -6.72 8.68 -5.96
CA ALA A 47 -7.26 8.68 -4.59
C ALA A 47 -8.78 8.93 -4.53
N GLY A 48 -9.36 9.58 -5.55
CA GLY A 48 -10.79 9.87 -5.68
C GLY A 48 -11.59 8.82 -6.45
N VAL A 49 -10.96 7.80 -7.01
CA VAL A 49 -11.65 6.73 -7.76
C VAL A 49 -12.49 5.87 -6.81
N PRO A 50 -13.78 5.54 -7.15
CA PRO A 50 -14.57 4.62 -6.36
C PRO A 50 -13.88 3.27 -6.17
N SER A 51 -13.87 2.77 -4.94
CA SER A 51 -13.11 1.55 -4.58
C SER A 51 -13.55 0.29 -5.34
N ILE A 52 -14.83 0.23 -5.76
CA ILE A 52 -15.34 -0.88 -6.58
C ILE A 52 -14.60 -1.01 -7.92
N ILE A 53 -14.13 0.11 -8.51
CA ILE A 53 -13.40 0.10 -9.79
C ILE A 53 -12.05 -0.61 -9.62
N TYR A 54 -11.38 -0.43 -8.48
CA TYR A 54 -10.15 -1.18 -8.16
C TYR A 54 -10.41 -2.68 -8.08
N GLY A 55 -11.57 -3.09 -7.53
CA GLY A 55 -11.96 -4.48 -7.50
C GLY A 55 -12.21 -5.08 -8.89
N LEU A 56 -12.91 -4.34 -9.77
CA LEU A 56 -13.15 -4.77 -11.15
C LEU A 56 -11.84 -4.83 -11.95
N LEU A 57 -10.96 -3.85 -11.78
CA LEU A 57 -9.63 -3.86 -12.40
C LEU A 57 -8.81 -5.06 -11.91
N ALA A 58 -8.83 -5.33 -10.63
CA ALA A 58 -8.12 -6.47 -10.05
C ALA A 58 -8.69 -7.81 -10.51
N LEU A 59 -10.01 -7.91 -10.64
CA LEU A 59 -10.66 -9.10 -11.19
C LEU A 59 -10.17 -9.36 -12.63
N GLY A 60 -10.15 -8.32 -13.48
CA GLY A 60 -9.68 -8.44 -14.85
C GLY A 60 -8.18 -8.72 -14.96
N LEU A 61 -7.36 -7.99 -14.21
CA LEU A 61 -5.91 -8.06 -14.32
C LEU A 61 -5.30 -9.20 -13.50
N PHE A 62 -5.61 -9.27 -12.20
CA PHE A 62 -4.96 -10.24 -11.31
C PHE A 62 -5.60 -11.62 -11.40
N VAL A 63 -6.94 -11.70 -11.38
CA VAL A 63 -7.62 -13.00 -11.40
C VAL A 63 -7.56 -13.63 -12.79
N TYR A 64 -7.99 -12.91 -13.83
CA TYR A 64 -8.07 -13.46 -15.18
C TYR A 64 -6.78 -13.25 -15.99
N GLY A 65 -6.13 -12.09 -15.90
CA GLY A 65 -4.94 -11.76 -16.68
C GLY A 65 -3.70 -12.51 -16.21
N PHE A 66 -3.41 -12.47 -14.91
CA PHE A 66 -2.26 -13.14 -14.31
C PHE A 66 -2.58 -14.54 -13.76
N GLY A 67 -3.85 -14.94 -13.73
CA GLY A 67 -4.24 -16.26 -13.26
C GLY A 67 -4.04 -16.49 -11.75
N LEU A 68 -3.94 -15.43 -10.95
CA LEU A 68 -3.70 -15.54 -9.49
C LEU A 68 -4.90 -16.08 -8.71
N GLY A 69 -6.07 -16.18 -9.34
CA GLY A 69 -7.28 -16.66 -8.69
C GLY A 69 -7.82 -15.70 -7.62
N GLN A 70 -8.82 -16.18 -6.90
CA GLN A 70 -9.49 -15.45 -5.80
C GLN A 70 -8.77 -15.73 -4.47
N THR A 71 -7.58 -15.19 -4.32
CA THR A 71 -6.63 -15.53 -3.26
C THR A 71 -6.34 -14.35 -2.33
N ILE A 72 -5.72 -14.64 -1.18
CA ILE A 72 -5.22 -13.62 -0.24
C ILE A 72 -4.26 -12.66 -0.95
N LEU A 73 -3.41 -13.18 -1.83
CA LEU A 73 -2.48 -12.35 -2.61
C LEU A 73 -3.22 -11.34 -3.48
N THR A 74 -4.20 -11.80 -4.25
CA THR A 74 -5.01 -10.93 -5.12
C THR A 74 -5.74 -9.86 -4.34
N ALA A 75 -6.34 -10.21 -3.20
CA ALA A 75 -6.99 -9.25 -2.33
C ALA A 75 -6.02 -8.21 -1.75
N GLY A 76 -4.89 -8.67 -1.26
CA GLY A 76 -3.84 -7.79 -0.71
C GLY A 76 -3.28 -6.82 -1.74
N LEU A 77 -2.99 -7.28 -2.96
CA LEU A 77 -2.54 -6.43 -4.06
C LEU A 77 -3.61 -5.40 -4.49
N THR A 78 -4.87 -5.80 -4.48
CA THR A 78 -5.98 -4.87 -4.81
C THR A 78 -6.11 -3.76 -3.78
N LEU A 79 -6.09 -4.10 -2.50
CA LEU A 79 -6.09 -3.10 -1.44
C LEU A 79 -4.80 -2.26 -1.45
N ALA A 80 -3.66 -2.83 -1.87
CA ALA A 80 -2.42 -2.10 -2.05
C ALA A 80 -2.54 -1.03 -3.14
N LEU A 81 -3.14 -1.34 -4.29
CA LEU A 81 -3.39 -0.36 -5.35
C LEU A 81 -4.27 0.80 -4.87
N LEU A 82 -5.28 0.51 -4.06
CA LEU A 82 -6.17 1.52 -3.49
C LEU A 82 -5.45 2.38 -2.44
N MET A 83 -4.52 1.80 -1.68
CA MET A 83 -3.77 2.48 -0.63
C MET A 83 -2.59 3.30 -1.18
N LEU A 84 -1.98 2.88 -2.30
CA LEU A 84 -0.80 3.51 -2.89
C LEU A 84 -0.92 5.04 -3.05
N PRO A 85 -1.98 5.60 -3.68
CA PRO A 85 -2.11 7.04 -3.85
C PRO A 85 -2.11 7.79 -2.51
N ILE A 86 -2.73 7.23 -1.48
CA ILE A 86 -2.83 7.83 -0.15
C ILE A 86 -1.43 7.94 0.47
N VAL A 87 -0.65 6.86 0.43
CA VAL A 87 0.72 6.84 0.98
C VAL A 87 1.63 7.76 0.19
N ILE A 88 1.53 7.80 -1.14
CA ILE A 88 2.33 8.69 -1.99
C ILE A 88 2.07 10.16 -1.63
N VAL A 89 0.79 10.57 -1.61
CA VAL A 89 0.41 11.94 -1.30
C VAL A 89 0.84 12.33 0.12
N ALA A 90 0.55 11.48 1.11
CA ALA A 90 0.93 11.74 2.50
C ALA A 90 2.45 11.85 2.68
N THR A 91 3.24 11.01 1.99
CA THR A 91 4.69 11.08 2.00
C THR A 91 5.19 12.39 1.41
N ARG A 92 4.63 12.81 0.28
CA ARG A 92 5.01 14.08 -0.36
C ARG A 92 4.68 15.28 0.51
N GLU A 93 3.48 15.33 1.08
CA GLU A 93 3.08 16.43 1.97
C GLU A 93 3.94 16.49 3.24
N ALA A 94 4.29 15.33 3.81
CA ALA A 94 5.20 15.26 4.95
C ALA A 94 6.60 15.80 4.61
N ILE A 95 7.12 15.53 3.40
CA ILE A 95 8.39 16.04 2.93
C ILE A 95 8.33 17.54 2.62
N ARG A 96 7.24 18.03 2.04
CA ARG A 96 7.02 19.45 1.75
C ARG A 96 6.96 20.33 3.01
N ALA A 97 6.46 19.76 4.10
CA ALA A 97 6.38 20.47 5.38
C ALA A 97 7.75 20.76 6.00
N ILE A 98 8.85 20.16 5.51
CA ILE A 98 10.20 20.36 6.05
C ILE A 98 10.75 21.73 5.60
N PRO A 99 11.21 22.59 6.56
CA PRO A 99 11.83 23.86 6.22
C PRO A 99 13.06 23.68 5.32
N ILE A 100 13.19 24.55 4.32
CA ILE A 100 14.27 24.47 3.32
C ILE A 100 15.66 24.59 3.96
N HIS A 101 15.78 25.35 5.05
CA HIS A 101 17.04 25.56 5.76
C HIS A 101 17.70 24.27 6.26
N ILE A 102 16.91 23.23 6.55
CA ILE A 102 17.45 21.91 6.95
C ILE A 102 18.24 21.29 5.79
N ARG A 103 17.70 21.38 4.57
CA ARG A 103 18.39 20.89 3.37
C ARG A 103 19.63 21.72 3.04
N GLU A 104 19.50 23.04 3.11
CA GLU A 104 20.61 23.97 2.87
C GLU A 104 21.76 23.76 3.85
N ALA A 105 21.47 23.61 5.15
CA ALA A 105 22.47 23.32 6.15
C ALA A 105 23.21 22.01 5.90
N ALA A 106 22.50 20.96 5.51
CA ALA A 106 23.11 19.67 5.18
C ALA A 106 24.00 19.77 3.93
N TYR A 107 23.58 20.50 2.89
CA TYR A 107 24.42 20.75 1.72
C TYR A 107 25.65 21.61 2.05
N ALA A 108 25.53 22.58 2.95
CA ALA A 108 26.64 23.46 3.35
C ALA A 108 27.80 22.68 4.02
N VAL A 109 27.50 21.57 4.72
CA VAL A 109 28.53 20.66 5.28
C VAL A 109 29.01 19.58 4.29
N GLY A 110 28.63 19.69 3.01
CA GLY A 110 29.08 18.80 1.94
C GLY A 110 28.31 17.48 1.79
N ALA A 111 27.12 17.36 2.37
CA ALA A 111 26.32 16.17 2.20
C ALA A 111 25.82 15.99 0.76
N THR A 112 25.87 14.77 0.24
CA THR A 112 25.30 14.43 -1.06
C THR A 112 23.77 14.44 -1.02
N LYS A 113 23.13 14.57 -2.18
CA LYS A 113 21.65 14.56 -2.28
C LYS A 113 21.04 13.31 -1.62
N TRP A 114 21.65 12.15 -1.80
CA TRP A 114 21.23 10.90 -1.17
C TRP A 114 21.31 10.95 0.36
N GLN A 115 22.41 11.46 0.88
CA GLN A 115 22.59 11.63 2.34
C GLN A 115 21.58 12.60 2.92
N VAL A 116 21.32 13.72 2.25
CA VAL A 116 20.29 14.68 2.68
C VAL A 116 18.91 14.03 2.71
N SER A 117 18.53 13.31 1.65
CA SER A 117 17.23 12.65 1.58
C SER A 117 17.07 11.58 2.68
N LEU A 118 18.08 10.70 2.85
CA LEU A 118 17.97 9.56 3.77
C LEU A 118 18.10 9.97 5.24
N HIS A 119 19.08 10.81 5.57
CA HIS A 119 19.43 11.11 6.96
C HIS A 119 18.74 12.36 7.52
N HIS A 120 18.23 13.23 6.66
CA HIS A 120 17.53 14.43 7.12
C HIS A 120 16.06 14.42 6.71
N VAL A 121 15.77 14.38 5.41
CA VAL A 121 14.41 14.54 4.90
C VAL A 121 13.48 13.41 5.43
N ILE A 122 13.84 12.14 5.22
CA ILE A 122 13.01 11.02 5.65
C ILE A 122 12.85 11.01 7.17
N GLN A 123 13.91 11.29 7.93
CA GLN A 123 13.84 11.30 9.39
C GLN A 123 12.93 12.41 9.93
N TYR A 124 13.00 13.62 9.38
CA TYR A 124 12.11 14.70 9.78
C TYR A 124 10.65 14.47 9.38
N SER A 125 10.42 13.85 8.22
CA SER A 125 9.07 13.55 7.71
C SER A 125 8.47 12.25 8.27
N TYR A 126 9.21 11.48 9.05
CA TYR A 126 8.82 10.15 9.52
C TYR A 126 7.44 10.12 10.19
N GLY A 127 7.15 11.08 11.07
CA GLY A 127 5.84 11.18 11.74
C GLY A 127 4.69 11.40 10.77
N GLY A 128 4.86 12.27 9.78
CA GLY A 128 3.85 12.50 8.73
C GLY A 128 3.66 11.29 7.81
N ILE A 129 4.75 10.64 7.43
CA ILE A 129 4.71 9.40 6.62
C ILE A 129 3.97 8.30 7.37
N LEU A 130 4.30 8.05 8.64
CA LEU A 130 3.60 7.05 9.46
C LEU A 130 2.12 7.36 9.61
N THR A 131 1.76 8.62 9.81
CA THR A 131 0.35 9.02 9.86
C THR A 131 -0.37 8.66 8.57
N GLY A 132 0.23 8.94 7.41
CA GLY A 132 -0.31 8.55 6.10
C GLY A 132 -0.47 7.04 5.95
N VAL A 133 0.51 6.26 6.41
CA VAL A 133 0.45 4.79 6.40
C VAL A 133 -0.69 4.29 7.29
N ILE A 134 -0.83 4.83 8.51
CA ILE A 134 -1.90 4.43 9.45
C ILE A 134 -3.28 4.74 8.86
N ILE A 135 -3.47 5.92 8.27
CA ILE A 135 -4.74 6.30 7.62
C ILE A 135 -5.05 5.36 6.45
N GLY A 136 -4.04 5.08 5.61
CA GLY A 136 -4.19 4.15 4.48
C GLY A 136 -4.55 2.73 4.93
N MET A 137 -3.88 2.21 5.96
CA MET A 137 -4.18 0.88 6.53
C MET A 137 -5.56 0.84 7.19
N ALA A 138 -5.95 1.87 7.95
CA ALA A 138 -7.28 1.96 8.55
C ALA A 138 -8.38 1.94 7.48
N ARG A 139 -8.16 2.65 6.36
CA ARG A 139 -9.06 2.59 5.21
C ARG A 139 -9.11 1.18 4.61
N ALA A 140 -7.95 0.55 4.37
CA ALA A 140 -7.89 -0.81 3.79
C ALA A 140 -8.62 -1.85 4.64
N ILE A 141 -8.59 -1.73 5.98
CA ILE A 141 -9.33 -2.62 6.90
C ILE A 141 -10.84 -2.51 6.69
N GLY A 142 -11.35 -1.31 6.44
CA GLY A 142 -12.80 -1.04 6.29
C GLY A 142 -13.35 -1.29 4.88
N GLU A 143 -12.50 -1.53 3.89
CA GLU A 143 -12.93 -1.66 2.49
C GLU A 143 -13.54 -3.04 2.21
N THR A 144 -14.80 -3.04 1.80
CA THR A 144 -15.55 -4.24 1.41
C THR A 144 -15.74 -4.36 -0.09
N ALA A 145 -15.99 -3.24 -0.79
CA ALA A 145 -16.39 -3.25 -2.19
C ALA A 145 -15.39 -3.94 -3.14
N PRO A 146 -14.08 -3.64 -3.13
CA PRO A 146 -13.13 -4.32 -4.00
C PRO A 146 -12.93 -5.78 -3.63
N VAL A 147 -13.08 -6.12 -2.36
CA VAL A 147 -12.88 -7.48 -1.86
C VAL A 147 -14.05 -8.39 -2.26
N ILE A 148 -15.28 -7.87 -2.24
CA ILE A 148 -16.47 -8.60 -2.73
C ILE A 148 -16.38 -8.82 -4.24
N THR A 149 -15.95 -7.83 -5.01
CA THR A 149 -15.86 -7.96 -6.49
C THR A 149 -14.83 -9.00 -6.92
N ILE A 150 -13.76 -9.21 -6.16
CA ILE A 150 -12.78 -10.27 -6.41
C ILE A 150 -13.34 -11.66 -6.08
N GLY A 151 -14.38 -11.75 -5.25
CA GLY A 151 -15.01 -13.00 -4.86
C GLY A 151 -14.56 -13.52 -3.51
N ALA A 152 -14.43 -12.62 -2.52
CA ALA A 152 -14.20 -13.03 -1.14
C ALA A 152 -15.32 -13.96 -0.67
N LEU A 153 -14.94 -15.05 -0.01
CA LEU A 153 -15.87 -16.06 0.45
C LEU A 153 -16.67 -15.56 1.66
N THR A 154 -17.96 -15.82 1.67
CA THR A 154 -18.84 -15.52 2.81
C THR A 154 -18.62 -16.49 3.97
N PHE A 155 -18.14 -17.70 3.66
CA PHE A 155 -17.84 -18.73 4.64
C PHE A 155 -16.56 -19.48 4.25
N ILE A 156 -15.66 -19.71 5.21
CA ILE A 156 -14.47 -20.55 5.09
C ILE A 156 -14.54 -21.63 6.17
N ALA A 157 -14.53 -22.91 5.74
CA ALA A 157 -14.57 -24.05 6.64
C ALA A 157 -13.22 -24.30 7.36
N PHE A 158 -12.11 -23.93 6.71
CA PHE A 158 -10.76 -24.16 7.22
C PHE A 158 -9.96 -22.86 7.21
N LEU A 159 -9.11 -22.68 8.21
CA LEU A 159 -8.18 -21.55 8.25
C LEU A 159 -7.12 -21.70 7.15
N PRO A 160 -6.65 -20.58 6.56
CA PRO A 160 -5.50 -20.59 5.67
C PRO A 160 -4.29 -21.21 6.37
N PRO A 161 -3.36 -21.85 5.64
CA PRO A 161 -2.10 -22.33 6.19
C PRO A 161 -1.36 -21.20 6.93
N SER A 162 -0.70 -21.51 8.05
CA SER A 162 0.05 -20.50 8.79
C SER A 162 1.29 -20.06 8.01
N PRO A 163 1.62 -18.76 7.97
CA PRO A 163 2.82 -18.26 7.31
C PRO A 163 4.12 -18.74 7.99
N VAL A 164 4.06 -19.16 9.24
CA VAL A 164 5.19 -19.65 10.03
C VAL A 164 4.88 -21.06 10.53
N GLY A 165 5.72 -22.03 10.18
CA GLY A 165 5.66 -23.41 10.64
C GLY A 165 6.70 -23.70 11.75
N LEU A 166 6.43 -24.74 12.55
CA LEU A 166 7.39 -25.26 13.53
C LEU A 166 8.40 -26.23 12.91
N GLU A 167 8.14 -26.72 11.70
CA GLU A 167 9.01 -27.62 10.93
C GLU A 167 9.54 -26.93 9.66
N PRO A 168 10.73 -27.33 9.15
CA PRO A 168 11.24 -26.81 7.89
C PRO A 168 10.34 -27.17 6.67
N PRO A 169 10.06 -26.21 5.77
CA PRO A 169 10.50 -24.82 5.78
C PRO A 169 9.74 -23.96 6.81
N PHE A 170 10.45 -23.26 7.68
CA PHE A 170 9.87 -22.43 8.76
C PHE A 170 8.97 -21.29 8.23
N ILE A 171 9.11 -20.93 6.95
CA ILE A 171 8.26 -19.94 6.26
C ILE A 171 7.54 -20.66 5.13
N ASN A 172 6.22 -20.61 5.16
CA ASN A 172 5.34 -21.16 4.12
C ASN A 172 4.66 -20.02 3.38
N PHE A 173 4.58 -20.10 2.07
CA PHE A 173 3.91 -19.13 1.20
C PHE A 173 2.57 -19.63 0.61
N GLU A 174 2.18 -20.87 0.89
CA GLU A 174 0.92 -21.46 0.40
C GLU A 174 -0.32 -20.66 0.84
N TRP A 175 -0.22 -19.97 1.99
CA TRP A 175 -1.30 -19.10 2.46
C TRP A 175 -1.64 -17.94 1.51
N LEU A 176 -0.69 -17.52 0.66
CA LEU A 176 -0.91 -16.48 -0.35
C LEU A 176 -1.94 -16.91 -1.41
N GLU A 177 -1.97 -18.20 -1.74
CA GLU A 177 -2.87 -18.79 -2.74
C GLU A 177 -4.19 -19.29 -2.12
N ALA A 178 -4.32 -19.23 -0.79
CA ALA A 178 -5.51 -19.68 -0.10
C ALA A 178 -6.70 -18.75 -0.36
N GLY A 179 -7.90 -19.33 -0.41
CA GLY A 179 -9.16 -18.59 -0.40
C GLY A 179 -9.29 -17.81 0.90
N PHE A 180 -9.98 -16.68 0.89
CA PHE A 180 -10.03 -15.75 2.00
C PHE A 180 -11.45 -15.24 2.31
N THR A 181 -11.65 -14.87 3.57
CA THR A 181 -12.73 -14.02 4.03
C THR A 181 -12.16 -12.86 4.83
N VAL A 182 -12.86 -11.75 4.87
CA VAL A 182 -12.43 -10.56 5.63
C VAL A 182 -13.48 -10.15 6.65
N LEU A 183 -13.03 -9.53 7.72
CA LEU A 183 -13.86 -9.09 8.83
C LEU A 183 -15.09 -8.27 8.40
N PRO A 184 -14.96 -7.25 7.52
CA PRO A 184 -16.11 -6.46 7.09
C PRO A 184 -17.21 -7.28 6.43
N ILE A 185 -16.86 -8.31 5.64
CA ILE A 185 -17.87 -9.22 5.02
C ILE A 185 -18.57 -10.06 6.09
N GLN A 186 -17.83 -10.55 7.06
CA GLN A 186 -18.42 -11.34 8.17
C GLN A 186 -19.35 -10.49 9.02
N MET A 187 -18.99 -9.25 9.31
CA MET A 187 -19.85 -8.31 10.04
C MET A 187 -21.13 -7.97 9.29
N PHE A 188 -21.10 -7.99 7.96
CA PHE A 188 -22.29 -7.74 7.14
C PHE A 188 -23.24 -8.95 7.10
N ASN A 189 -22.71 -10.15 7.28
CA ASN A 189 -23.49 -11.39 7.27
C ASN A 189 -24.12 -11.75 8.64
N TRP A 190 -23.81 -11.01 9.71
CA TRP A 190 -24.38 -11.16 11.05
C TRP A 190 -25.50 -10.16 11.24
#